data_89e41f12ee0d24b3f50ae2be30838e82
#
_entry.id   89e41f12ee0d24b3f50ae2be30838e82
#
_cell.length_a   1.000
_cell.length_b   1.000
_cell.length_c   1.000
_cell.angle_alpha   90.00
_cell.angle_beta   90.00
_cell.angle_gamma   90.00
#
_symmetry.space_group_name_H-M   'P 1'
#
loop_
_entity.id
_entity.type
_entity.pdbx_description
1 polymer ?
#
loop_
_entity_poly.entity_id
_entity_poly.type
_entity_poly.pdbx_seq_one_letter_code
_entity_poly.pdbx_strand_id
1 'polypeptide(L)'
;MARPYSNDFLLSLNARDPERLGVQMAKLCVKANLPALYVAQAFGVSRMSIHSWFRGQYIRDKNCTKIKNFMNIVQAEIDKGILPVYTLKEAKYFIENMISNKI
;
A
#
# COMPACT_ATOMS: atom_id res chain seq x y z
N MET A 1 8.87 9.24 14.61
CA MET A 1 8.06 8.31 13.81
C MET A 1 8.86 7.81 12.61
N ALA A 2 8.92 6.52 12.43
CA ALA A 2 9.59 5.96 11.27
C ALA A 2 8.73 6.17 10.03
N ARG A 3 9.32 6.75 8.98
CA ARG A 3 8.65 6.88 7.68
C ARG A 3 9.08 5.72 6.80
N PRO A 4 8.16 4.86 6.35
CA PRO A 4 8.53 3.74 5.49
C PRO A 4 8.91 4.14 4.06
N TYR A 5 8.69 5.41 3.69
CA TYR A 5 8.96 5.91 2.35
C TYR A 5 9.85 7.14 2.40
N SER A 6 10.85 7.20 1.51
CA SER A 6 11.80 8.32 1.45
C SER A 6 11.15 9.58 0.86
N ASN A 7 11.78 10.73 1.09
CA ASN A 7 11.34 11.99 0.48
C ASN A 7 11.42 11.92 -1.05
N ASP A 8 12.45 11.28 -1.60
CA ASP A 8 12.58 11.11 -3.05
C ASP A 8 11.43 10.29 -3.62
N PHE A 9 11.04 9.24 -2.92
CA PHE A 9 9.87 8.44 -3.31
C PHE A 9 8.60 9.28 -3.32
N LEU A 10 8.39 10.09 -2.27
CA LEU A 10 7.19 10.93 -2.16
C LEU A 10 7.11 11.97 -3.27
N LEU A 11 8.24 12.61 -3.59
CA LEU A 11 8.31 13.58 -4.69
C LEU A 11 8.01 12.91 -6.03
N SER A 12 8.61 11.75 -6.25
CA SER A 12 8.39 10.93 -7.45
C SER A 12 6.92 10.55 -7.60
N LEU A 13 6.31 10.12 -6.50
CA LEU A 13 4.90 9.71 -6.48
C LEU A 13 3.96 10.86 -6.85
N ASN A 14 4.24 12.07 -6.37
CA ASN A 14 3.42 13.24 -6.67
C ASN A 14 3.48 13.63 -8.15
N ALA A 15 4.53 13.24 -8.86
CA ALA A 15 4.70 13.51 -10.28
C ALA A 15 4.07 12.44 -11.18
N ARG A 16 3.55 11.35 -10.61
CA ARG A 16 2.99 10.25 -11.39
C ARG A 16 1.51 10.45 -11.68
N ASP A 17 1.02 9.74 -12.69
CA ASP A 17 -0.38 9.80 -13.13
C ASP A 17 -1.30 9.30 -12.01
N PRO A 18 -2.14 10.19 -11.43
CA PRO A 18 -3.05 9.81 -10.33
C PRO A 18 -4.20 8.90 -10.77
N GLU A 19 -4.40 8.72 -12.07
CA GLU A 19 -5.44 7.83 -12.60
C GLU A 19 -5.04 6.36 -12.54
N ARG A 20 -3.74 6.06 -12.40
CA ARG A 20 -3.25 4.70 -12.33
C ARG A 20 -3.57 4.07 -10.98
N LEU A 21 -4.14 2.85 -11.01
CA LEU A 21 -4.56 2.14 -9.79
C LEU A 21 -3.40 1.94 -8.82
N GLY A 22 -2.23 1.52 -9.32
CA GLY A 22 -1.05 1.32 -8.49
C GLY A 22 -0.56 2.60 -7.83
N VAL A 23 -0.66 3.73 -8.52
CA VAL A 23 -0.30 5.04 -7.97
C VAL A 23 -1.28 5.42 -6.85
N GLN A 24 -2.56 5.17 -7.03
CA GLN A 24 -3.57 5.40 -6.00
C GLN A 24 -3.30 4.55 -4.76
N MET A 25 -2.94 3.27 -4.96
CA MET A 25 -2.58 2.38 -3.86
C MET A 25 -1.34 2.90 -3.13
N ALA A 26 -0.33 3.38 -3.88
CA ALA A 26 0.89 3.92 -3.29
C ALA A 26 0.58 5.12 -2.38
N LYS A 27 -0.25 6.03 -2.83
CA LYS A 27 -0.65 7.20 -2.04
C LYS A 27 -1.35 6.78 -0.75
N LEU A 28 -2.19 5.76 -0.83
CA LEU A 28 -2.90 5.25 0.34
C LEU A 28 -1.94 4.57 1.31
N CYS A 29 -0.97 3.78 0.82
CA CYS A 29 0.06 3.15 1.66
C CYS A 29 0.91 4.21 2.37
N VAL A 30 1.26 5.31 1.69
CA VAL A 30 1.99 6.42 2.31
C VAL A 30 1.14 7.03 3.43
N LYS A 31 -0.11 7.30 3.16
CA LYS A 31 -1.03 7.91 4.15
C LYS A 31 -1.20 7.01 5.37
N ALA A 32 -1.24 5.70 5.17
CA ALA A 32 -1.43 4.72 6.24
C ALA A 32 -0.13 4.28 6.91
N ASN A 33 1.03 4.69 6.38
CA ASN A 33 2.37 4.29 6.83
C ASN A 33 2.61 2.77 6.72
N LEU A 34 2.11 2.16 5.64
CA LEU A 34 2.27 0.72 5.40
C LEU A 34 3.46 0.48 4.47
N PRO A 35 4.56 -0.13 4.96
CA PRO A 35 5.76 -0.37 4.15
C PRO A 35 5.50 -1.32 2.99
N ALA A 36 6.15 -1.05 1.84
CA ALA A 36 6.01 -1.88 0.65
C ALA A 36 6.34 -3.35 0.90
N LEU A 37 7.31 -3.64 1.76
CA LEU A 37 7.69 -5.02 2.10
C LEU A 37 6.51 -5.80 2.67
N TYR A 38 5.77 -5.22 3.61
CA TYR A 38 4.63 -5.89 4.22
C TYR A 38 3.44 -5.96 3.27
N VAL A 39 3.24 -4.93 2.46
CA VAL A 39 2.21 -4.94 1.41
C VAL A 39 2.50 -6.07 0.43
N ALA A 40 3.76 -6.24 0.02
CA ALA A 40 4.17 -7.35 -0.86
C ALA A 40 3.83 -8.71 -0.25
N GLN A 41 4.07 -8.88 1.04
CA GLN A 41 3.74 -10.13 1.75
C GLN A 41 2.24 -10.41 1.70
N ALA A 42 1.42 -9.39 1.87
CA ALA A 42 -0.04 -9.54 1.82
C ALA A 42 -0.52 -10.00 0.45
N PHE A 43 0.11 -9.51 -0.61
CA PHE A 43 -0.26 -9.86 -1.99
C PHE A 43 0.43 -11.13 -2.49
N GLY A 44 1.39 -11.67 -1.75
CA GLY A 44 2.15 -12.83 -2.19
C GLY A 44 3.05 -12.54 -3.40
N VAL A 45 3.55 -11.33 -3.52
CA VAL A 45 4.42 -10.90 -4.61
C VAL A 45 5.71 -10.32 -4.05
N SER A 46 6.70 -10.08 -4.94
CA SER A 46 7.95 -9.46 -4.52
C SER A 46 7.76 -7.96 -4.23
N ARG A 47 8.66 -7.41 -3.41
CA ARG A 47 8.69 -5.97 -3.16
C ARG A 47 8.90 -5.19 -4.46
N MET A 48 9.69 -5.74 -5.38
CA MET A 48 9.90 -5.13 -6.70
C MET A 48 8.61 -5.01 -7.49
N SER A 49 7.74 -6.02 -7.42
CA SER A 49 6.43 -5.97 -8.08
C SER A 49 5.57 -4.85 -7.50
N ILE A 50 5.57 -4.69 -6.17
CA ILE A 50 4.84 -3.61 -5.52
C ILE A 50 5.35 -2.24 -6.00
N HIS A 51 6.66 -2.05 -6.05
CA HIS A 51 7.23 -0.78 -6.54
C HIS A 51 6.93 -0.53 -8.01
N SER A 52 6.88 -1.59 -8.81
CA SER A 52 6.47 -1.49 -10.22
C SER A 52 5.03 -0.97 -10.32
N TRP A 53 4.12 -1.52 -9.51
CA TRP A 53 2.73 -1.05 -9.46
C TRP A 53 2.64 0.39 -8.98
N PHE A 54 3.40 0.74 -7.96
CA PHE A 54 3.44 2.11 -7.42
C PHE A 54 3.90 3.14 -8.46
N ARG A 55 4.70 2.71 -9.43
CA ARG A 55 5.14 3.57 -10.55
C ARG A 55 4.09 3.67 -11.66
N GLY A 56 2.96 2.98 -11.51
CA GLY A 56 1.88 3.02 -12.48
C GLY A 56 2.05 2.05 -13.64
N GLN A 57 2.89 1.03 -13.48
CA GLN A 57 3.09 0.02 -14.53
C GLN A 57 1.93 -0.98 -14.54
N TYR A 58 1.86 -1.79 -15.58
CA TYR A 58 0.77 -2.73 -15.82
C TYR A 58 0.54 -3.67 -14.64
N ILE A 59 -0.72 -3.91 -14.32
CA ILE A 59 -1.15 -4.82 -13.25
C ILE A 59 -2.13 -5.81 -13.85
N ARG A 60 -1.94 -7.10 -13.61
CA ARG A 60 -2.85 -8.15 -14.06
C ARG A 60 -4.21 -8.00 -13.40
N ASP A 61 -5.26 -8.37 -14.12
CA ASP A 61 -6.65 -8.20 -13.66
C ASP A 61 -6.91 -8.83 -12.29
N LYS A 62 -6.39 -10.02 -12.04
CA LYS A 62 -6.57 -10.69 -10.74
C LYS A 62 -5.98 -9.86 -9.59
N ASN A 63 -4.87 -9.17 -9.85
CA ASN A 63 -4.22 -8.31 -8.86
C ASN A 63 -4.98 -6.99 -8.71
N CYS A 64 -5.59 -6.50 -9.79
CA CYS A 64 -6.41 -5.28 -9.71
C CYS A 64 -7.57 -5.47 -8.72
N THR A 65 -8.23 -6.62 -8.74
CA THR A 65 -9.31 -6.94 -7.81
C THR A 65 -8.80 -6.95 -6.37
N LYS A 66 -7.64 -7.60 -6.15
CA LYS A 66 -7.01 -7.64 -4.82
C LYS A 66 -6.64 -6.24 -4.33
N ILE A 67 -6.09 -5.41 -5.23
CA ILE A 67 -5.70 -4.04 -4.89
C ILE A 67 -6.92 -3.22 -4.47
N LYS A 68 -8.03 -3.35 -5.20
CA LYS A 68 -9.27 -2.64 -4.85
C LYS A 68 -9.79 -3.06 -3.48
N ASN A 69 -9.77 -4.37 -3.19
CA ASN A 69 -10.15 -4.89 -1.87
C ASN A 69 -9.24 -4.34 -0.78
N PHE A 70 -7.93 -4.36 -1.02
CA PHE A 70 -6.94 -3.81 -0.10
C PHE A 70 -7.21 -2.33 0.19
N MET A 71 -7.41 -1.54 -0.85
CA MET A 71 -7.67 -0.11 -0.71
C MET A 71 -8.94 0.17 0.07
N ASN A 72 -10.00 -0.62 -0.14
CA ASN A 72 -11.25 -0.47 0.59
C ASN A 72 -11.05 -0.73 2.09
N ILE A 73 -10.30 -1.77 2.44
CA ILE A 73 -10.01 -2.10 3.84
C ILE A 73 -9.17 -0.99 4.47
N VAL A 74 -8.11 -0.57 3.80
CA VAL A 74 -7.20 0.48 4.33
C VAL A 74 -7.96 1.79 4.51
N GLN A 75 -8.76 2.19 3.53
CA GLN A 75 -9.52 3.43 3.62
C GLN A 75 -10.52 3.39 4.79
N ALA A 76 -11.21 2.26 4.98
CA ALA A 76 -12.14 2.09 6.09
C ALA A 76 -11.44 2.24 7.44
N GLU A 77 -10.24 1.69 7.57
CA GLU A 77 -9.47 1.76 8.82
C GLU A 77 -8.88 3.16 9.05
N ILE A 78 -8.56 3.89 7.98
CA ILE A 78 -8.18 5.31 8.08
C ILE A 78 -9.39 6.11 8.60
N ASP A 79 -10.56 5.86 8.06
CA ASP A 79 -11.79 6.58 8.46
C ASP A 79 -12.16 6.31 9.91
N LYS A 80 -11.84 5.12 10.44
CA LYS A 80 -12.06 4.77 11.85
C LYS A 80 -10.99 5.32 12.78
N GLY A 81 -9.91 5.90 12.26
CA GLY A 81 -8.81 6.41 13.05
C GLY A 81 -7.81 5.35 13.52
N ILE A 82 -7.92 4.11 13.02
CA ILE A 82 -6.98 3.02 13.34
C ILE A 82 -5.67 3.20 12.58
N LEU A 83 -5.75 3.66 11.34
CA LEU A 83 -4.58 4.04 10.54
C LEU A 83 -4.47 5.55 10.49
N PRO A 84 -3.27 6.13 10.34
CA PRO A 84 -2.00 5.45 10.08
C PRO A 84 -1.41 4.76 11.31
N VAL A 85 -0.56 3.77 11.08
CA VAL A 85 0.25 3.15 12.13
C VAL A 85 1.53 3.96 12.33
N TYR A 86 2.19 3.78 13.47
CA TYR A 86 3.36 4.59 13.83
C TYR A 86 4.64 3.78 14.00
N THR A 87 4.56 2.45 14.04
CA THR A 87 5.71 1.58 14.16
C THR A 87 5.66 0.46 13.13
N LEU A 88 6.83 -0.13 12.82
CA LEU A 88 6.89 -1.27 11.90
C LEU A 88 6.14 -2.48 12.47
N LYS A 89 6.18 -2.65 13.78
CA LYS A 89 5.47 -3.73 14.46
C LYS A 89 3.95 -3.61 14.26
N GLU A 90 3.42 -2.41 14.41
CA GLU A 90 2.02 -2.13 14.17
C GLU A 90 1.63 -2.37 12.70
N ALA A 91 2.48 -1.95 11.77
CA ALA A 91 2.26 -2.16 10.35
C ALA A 91 2.21 -3.65 10.03
N LYS A 92 3.15 -4.42 10.54
CA LYS A 92 3.21 -5.87 10.36
C LYS A 92 1.95 -6.55 10.92
N TYR A 93 1.55 -6.17 12.12
CA TYR A 93 0.35 -6.71 12.77
C TYR A 93 -0.89 -6.42 11.92
N PHE A 94 -1.04 -5.19 11.44
CA PHE A 94 -2.18 -4.80 10.63
C PHE A 94 -2.25 -5.65 9.35
N ILE A 95 -1.12 -5.78 8.64
CA ILE A 95 -1.07 -6.55 7.39
C ILE A 95 -1.42 -8.02 7.65
N GLU A 96 -0.83 -8.62 8.68
CA GLU A 96 -1.04 -10.05 8.97
C GLU A 96 -2.47 -10.36 9.42
N ASN A 97 -3.09 -9.46 10.17
CA ASN A 97 -4.39 -9.74 10.81
C ASN A 97 -5.58 -9.13 10.07
N MET A 98 -5.37 -8.02 9.35
CA MET A 98 -6.48 -7.31 8.71
C MET A 98 -6.50 -7.45 7.19
N ILE A 99 -5.40 -7.83 6.59
CA ILE A 99 -5.27 -7.82 5.12
C ILE A 99 -5.04 -9.22 4.54
N SER A 100 -4.04 -9.96 5.04
CA SER A 100 -3.48 -11.13 4.35
C SER A 100 -4.50 -12.20 3.92
N ASN A 101 -5.57 -12.37 4.65
CA ASN A 101 -6.60 -13.39 4.34
C ASN A 101 -7.88 -12.78 3.78
N LYS A 102 -7.87 -11.49 3.43
CA LYS A 102 -9.09 -10.78 3.04
C LYS A 102 -9.05 -10.17 1.64
N ILE A 103 -7.92 -10.30 0.96
CA ILE A 103 -7.77 -9.76 -0.40
C ILE A 103 -7.58 -10.83 -1.45
#